data_4ec42022c3053beff929a464ad52de06
#
_entry.id   4ec42022c3053beff929a464ad52de06
#
_cell.length_a   1.000
_cell.length_b   1.000
_cell.length_c   1.000
_cell.angle_alpha   90.00
_cell.angle_beta   90.00
_cell.angle_gamma   90.00
#
_symmetry.space_group_name_H-M   'P 1'
#
loop_
_entity.id
_entity.type
_entity.pdbx_description
1 polymer ?
#
loop_
_entity_poly.entity_id
_entity_poly.type
_entity_poly.pdbx_seq_one_letter_code
_entity_poly.pdbx_strand_id
1 'polypeptide(L)'
;MVHGKIDTKGLSFDFILADVEELNRRAFKGIPDVTKLSYFAYAYISDKYQLLNSGSALGNNCGPLLISKKKIDLADIHKYSIAIPGKYTTANFLFSMAFPGAGNKKEMLFSEIENAILKDTVDAGVIIHENRFTYEQKGLIKLIDLGEYWEEQTKMPIPLGGIAIKRSFPDELKQKVDKIIRRSVEYAIANPRSAYDFIKANAMEMNDDVMYKHIGLYVNKFTVDIGMEGKNAVSIMFEKALEKKIITGINKNIFCAA
;
A
#
# COMPACT_ATOMS: atom_id res chain seq x y z
N MET A 1 20.42 -0.95 2.00
CA MET A 1 20.72 0.43 1.53
C MET A 1 21.07 1.34 2.70
N VAL A 2 20.15 1.69 3.61
CA VAL A 2 20.35 2.62 4.74
C VAL A 2 21.61 2.32 5.57
N HIS A 3 21.91 1.06 5.84
CA HIS A 3 23.06 0.65 6.69
C HIS A 3 24.29 0.22 5.88
N GLY A 4 24.42 0.59 4.63
CA GLY A 4 25.58 0.25 3.80
C GLY A 4 25.81 -1.25 3.58
N LYS A 5 24.79 -2.11 3.82
CA LYS A 5 24.93 -3.58 3.73
C LYS A 5 24.93 -4.12 2.29
N ILE A 6 24.61 -3.28 1.32
CA ILE A 6 24.64 -3.64 -0.11
C ILE A 6 25.41 -2.57 -0.89
N ASP A 7 26.04 -3.00 -1.96
CA ASP A 7 26.71 -2.09 -2.90
C ASP A 7 25.68 -1.32 -3.75
N THR A 8 25.65 0.00 -3.63
CA THR A 8 24.77 0.92 -4.35
C THR A 8 25.33 1.35 -5.70
N LYS A 9 26.42 0.74 -6.14
CA LYS A 9 27.05 1.02 -7.45
C LYS A 9 27.33 2.51 -7.68
N GLY A 10 27.79 3.21 -6.64
CA GLY A 10 28.13 4.63 -6.69
C GLY A 10 26.94 5.59 -6.59
N LEU A 11 25.72 5.11 -6.34
CA LEU A 11 24.58 5.97 -6.01
C LEU A 11 24.53 6.27 -4.51
N SER A 12 24.24 7.52 -4.17
CA SER A 12 23.90 7.97 -2.83
C SER A 12 22.39 8.15 -2.73
N PHE A 13 21.81 7.81 -1.57
CA PHE A 13 20.37 7.90 -1.34
C PHE A 13 20.07 8.69 -0.06
N ASP A 14 19.23 9.71 -0.19
CA ASP A 14 18.64 10.41 0.94
C ASP A 14 17.27 9.79 1.23
N PHE A 15 17.10 9.29 2.46
CA PHE A 15 15.90 8.56 2.86
C PHE A 15 14.94 9.45 3.64
N ILE A 16 13.67 9.41 3.24
CA ILE A 16 12.57 10.06 3.95
C ILE A 16 11.54 8.99 4.30
N LEU A 17 11.21 8.87 5.57
CA LEU A 17 10.12 8.03 6.05
C LEU A 17 8.90 8.91 6.33
N ALA A 18 7.77 8.53 5.77
CA ALA A 18 6.50 9.21 5.96
C ALA A 18 5.34 8.21 5.77
N ASP A 19 4.15 8.59 6.23
CA ASP A 19 2.92 7.86 5.95
C ASP A 19 2.66 7.74 4.44
N VAL A 20 1.97 6.65 4.04
CA VAL A 20 1.74 6.34 2.62
C VAL A 20 0.96 7.42 1.89
N GLU A 21 -0.02 8.04 2.54
CA GLU A 21 -0.80 9.13 1.89
C GLU A 21 0.05 10.39 1.74
N GLU A 22 0.92 10.69 2.70
CA GLU A 22 1.89 11.79 2.57
C GLU A 22 2.87 11.51 1.43
N LEU A 23 3.37 10.28 1.27
CA LEU A 23 4.22 9.90 0.14
C LEU A 23 3.47 10.05 -1.20
N ASN A 24 2.19 9.64 -1.26
CA ASN A 24 1.33 9.86 -2.43
C ASN A 24 1.24 11.35 -2.79
N ARG A 25 0.98 12.22 -1.80
CA ARG A 25 0.86 13.68 -1.99
C ARG A 25 2.17 14.32 -2.43
N ARG A 26 3.31 13.87 -1.91
CA ARG A 26 4.64 14.33 -2.38
C ARG A 26 4.91 13.91 -3.81
N ALA A 27 4.50 12.70 -4.20
CA ALA A 27 4.63 12.22 -5.57
C ALA A 27 3.78 13.05 -6.55
N PHE A 28 2.57 13.46 -6.19
CA PHE A 28 1.76 14.37 -7.01
C PHE A 28 2.46 15.69 -7.31
N LYS A 29 3.21 16.22 -6.33
CA LYS A 29 4.04 17.42 -6.48
C LYS A 29 5.35 17.17 -7.25
N GLY A 30 5.67 15.90 -7.58
CA GLY A 30 6.90 15.53 -8.27
C GLY A 30 8.17 15.70 -7.42
N ILE A 31 8.03 15.73 -6.08
CA ILE A 31 9.16 15.99 -5.17
C ILE A 31 10.16 14.82 -5.15
N PRO A 32 9.79 13.57 -4.79
CA PRO A 32 10.75 12.49 -4.66
C PRO A 32 11.21 11.98 -6.03
N ASP A 33 12.48 11.62 -6.14
CA ASP A 33 13.01 10.96 -7.34
C ASP A 33 12.53 9.51 -7.44
N VAL A 34 12.53 8.83 -6.30
CA VAL A 34 12.02 7.47 -6.10
C VAL A 34 11.12 7.48 -4.88
N THR A 35 9.97 6.83 -4.92
CA THR A 35 9.04 6.81 -3.81
C THR A 35 8.23 5.53 -3.73
N LYS A 36 7.94 5.08 -2.52
CA LYS A 36 6.85 4.14 -2.26
C LYS A 36 5.52 4.88 -2.38
N LEU A 37 4.54 4.26 -3.03
CA LEU A 37 3.19 4.82 -3.15
C LEU A 37 2.14 3.71 -3.32
N SER A 38 0.89 4.07 -3.08
CA SER A 38 -0.24 3.19 -3.39
C SER A 38 -0.38 3.01 -4.90
N TYR A 39 -0.71 1.80 -5.36
CA TYR A 39 -1.00 1.60 -6.79
C TYR A 39 -2.14 2.48 -7.28
N PHE A 40 -3.14 2.72 -6.44
CA PHE A 40 -4.22 3.63 -6.81
C PHE A 40 -3.73 5.08 -7.00
N ALA A 41 -2.84 5.57 -6.14
CA ALA A 41 -2.22 6.89 -6.31
C ALA A 41 -1.42 6.98 -7.61
N TYR A 42 -0.73 5.90 -8.00
CA TYR A 42 0.06 5.86 -9.22
C TYR A 42 -0.77 6.20 -10.46
N ALA A 43 -2.05 5.81 -10.52
CA ALA A 43 -2.91 6.10 -11.66
C ALA A 43 -2.98 7.60 -11.99
N TYR A 44 -2.90 8.47 -10.97
CA TYR A 44 -2.96 9.95 -11.14
C TYR A 44 -1.64 10.59 -11.53
N ILE A 45 -0.55 9.85 -11.48
CA ILE A 45 0.81 10.37 -11.75
C ILE A 45 1.57 9.49 -12.76
N SER A 46 0.87 8.60 -13.42
CA SER A 46 1.48 7.65 -14.38
C SER A 46 2.25 8.32 -15.53
N ASP A 47 1.97 9.59 -15.80
CA ASP A 47 2.74 10.38 -16.78
C ASP A 47 4.06 10.95 -16.23
N LYS A 48 4.18 11.07 -14.89
CA LYS A 48 5.39 11.59 -14.23
C LYS A 48 6.31 10.48 -13.73
N TYR A 49 5.75 9.35 -13.34
CA TYR A 49 6.46 8.23 -12.72
C TYR A 49 6.24 6.93 -13.48
N GLN A 50 7.13 5.99 -13.26
CA GLN A 50 7.10 4.62 -13.77
C GLN A 50 7.36 3.67 -12.61
N LEU A 51 6.63 2.55 -12.53
CA LEU A 51 6.80 1.56 -11.47
C LEU A 51 8.06 0.72 -11.70
N LEU A 52 8.80 0.48 -10.63
CA LEU A 52 9.88 -0.49 -10.60
C LEU A 52 9.32 -1.92 -10.49
N ASN A 53 10.13 -2.89 -10.90
CA ASN A 53 9.77 -4.31 -10.78
C ASN A 53 9.97 -4.83 -9.35
N SER A 54 10.82 -4.18 -8.56
CA SER A 54 11.13 -4.52 -7.17
C SER A 54 10.43 -3.60 -6.17
N GLY A 55 10.17 -4.08 -4.96
CA GLY A 55 9.62 -3.29 -3.86
C GLY A 55 8.09 -3.24 -3.81
N SER A 56 7.39 -4.13 -4.53
CA SER A 56 5.92 -4.23 -4.47
C SER A 56 5.45 -4.75 -3.12
N ALA A 57 4.37 -4.18 -2.61
CA ALA A 57 3.50 -4.76 -1.59
C ALA A 57 2.26 -5.30 -2.30
N LEU A 58 2.25 -6.60 -2.51
CA LEU A 58 1.23 -7.32 -3.25
C LEU A 58 1.16 -8.76 -2.70
N GLY A 59 -0.04 -9.30 -2.55
CA GLY A 59 -0.21 -10.64 -2.01
C GLY A 59 -1.67 -11.03 -1.83
N ASN A 60 -1.87 -12.20 -1.22
CA ASN A 60 -3.18 -12.70 -0.85
C ASN A 60 -3.42 -12.53 0.66
N ASN A 61 -4.67 -12.42 1.06
CA ASN A 61 -5.08 -12.28 2.47
C ASN A 61 -4.41 -11.09 3.20
N CYS A 62 -3.97 -10.07 2.47
CA CYS A 62 -3.24 -8.91 3.00
C CYS A 62 -4.00 -7.59 2.84
N GLY A 63 -5.31 -7.65 2.53
CA GLY A 63 -6.12 -6.48 2.25
C GLY A 63 -6.49 -5.65 3.47
N PRO A 64 -7.00 -4.43 3.24
CA PRO A 64 -7.59 -3.61 4.26
C PRO A 64 -8.85 -4.25 4.85
N LEU A 65 -9.13 -3.97 6.12
CA LEU A 65 -10.36 -4.39 6.78
C LEU A 65 -11.27 -3.19 7.03
N LEU A 66 -12.56 -3.35 6.77
CA LEU A 66 -13.57 -2.45 7.32
C LEU A 66 -13.97 -2.96 8.69
N ILE A 67 -13.80 -2.13 9.71
CA ILE A 67 -14.07 -2.46 11.10
C ILE A 67 -15.02 -1.45 11.73
N SER A 68 -15.67 -1.84 12.82
CA SER A 68 -16.55 -0.98 13.62
C SER A 68 -16.58 -1.41 15.08
N LYS A 69 -17.21 -0.61 15.93
CA LYS A 69 -17.45 -0.93 17.34
C LYS A 69 -18.65 -1.89 17.54
N LYS A 70 -19.60 -1.88 16.62
CA LYS A 70 -20.80 -2.69 16.64
C LYS A 70 -21.18 -3.16 15.24
N LYS A 71 -21.99 -4.22 15.17
CA LYS A 71 -22.45 -4.73 13.87
C LYS A 71 -23.22 -3.67 13.09
N ILE A 72 -22.88 -3.51 11.82
CA ILE A 72 -23.52 -2.64 10.85
C ILE A 72 -23.98 -3.51 9.68
N ASP A 73 -25.20 -3.29 9.20
CA ASP A 73 -25.64 -3.91 7.96
C ASP A 73 -24.93 -3.22 6.79
N LEU A 74 -24.19 -4.00 6.00
CA LEU A 74 -23.41 -3.49 4.87
C LEU A 74 -24.31 -2.93 3.75
N ALA A 75 -25.55 -3.35 3.66
CA ALA A 75 -26.53 -2.78 2.73
C ALA A 75 -26.81 -1.29 3.05
N ASP A 76 -26.69 -0.91 4.31
CA ASP A 76 -26.92 0.43 4.81
C ASP A 76 -25.65 1.26 4.97
N ILE A 77 -24.50 0.79 4.51
CA ILE A 77 -23.19 1.44 4.72
C ILE A 77 -23.16 2.92 4.29
N HIS A 78 -23.96 3.29 3.31
CA HIS A 78 -24.10 4.66 2.82
C HIS A 78 -24.65 5.66 3.85
N LYS A 79 -25.29 5.18 4.92
CA LYS A 79 -25.85 5.98 6.02
C LYS A 79 -24.79 6.33 7.09
N TYR A 80 -23.65 5.65 7.08
CA TYR A 80 -22.64 5.72 8.11
C TYR A 80 -21.44 6.58 7.70
N SER A 81 -20.76 7.16 8.71
CA SER A 81 -19.51 7.87 8.54
C SER A 81 -18.34 6.90 8.58
N ILE A 82 -17.47 6.93 7.56
CA ILE A 82 -16.40 5.95 7.39
C ILE A 82 -15.04 6.64 7.40
N ALA A 83 -14.18 6.29 8.37
CA ALA A 83 -12.80 6.72 8.36
C ALA A 83 -12.00 5.98 7.28
N ILE A 84 -11.19 6.71 6.52
CA ILE A 84 -10.28 6.15 5.51
C ILE A 84 -8.85 6.65 5.75
N PRO A 85 -7.82 5.82 5.46
CA PRO A 85 -6.42 6.19 5.73
C PRO A 85 -5.83 7.19 4.72
N GLY A 86 -6.63 7.66 3.79
CA GLY A 86 -6.27 8.64 2.77
C GLY A 86 -7.04 8.43 1.48
N LYS A 87 -7.32 9.53 0.80
CA LYS A 87 -8.13 9.55 -0.44
C LYS A 87 -7.51 8.72 -1.56
N TYR A 88 -6.17 8.74 -1.67
CA TYR A 88 -5.45 8.11 -2.77
C TYR A 88 -4.86 6.75 -2.42
N THR A 89 -5.21 6.21 -1.25
CA THR A 89 -4.76 4.87 -0.85
C THR A 89 -5.51 3.77 -1.60
N THR A 90 -4.86 2.64 -1.82
CA THR A 90 -5.51 1.43 -2.33
C THR A 90 -6.62 0.94 -1.40
N ALA A 91 -6.50 1.21 -0.10
CA ALA A 91 -7.53 0.90 0.89
C ALA A 91 -8.85 1.63 0.59
N ASN A 92 -8.80 2.95 0.31
CA ASN A 92 -9.98 3.70 -0.11
C ASN A 92 -10.50 3.25 -1.48
N PHE A 93 -9.62 2.87 -2.41
CA PHE A 93 -10.05 2.31 -3.70
C PHE A 93 -10.86 1.03 -3.51
N LEU A 94 -10.35 0.07 -2.77
CA LEU A 94 -11.04 -1.21 -2.52
C LEU A 94 -12.38 -1.00 -1.79
N PHE A 95 -12.40 -0.10 -0.80
CA PHE A 95 -13.65 0.30 -0.15
C PHE A 95 -14.65 0.90 -1.13
N SER A 96 -14.21 1.80 -2.02
CA SER A 96 -15.06 2.42 -3.02
C SER A 96 -15.57 1.43 -4.08
N MET A 97 -14.79 0.40 -4.38
CA MET A 97 -15.20 -0.71 -5.26
C MET A 97 -16.29 -1.55 -4.63
N ALA A 98 -16.15 -1.89 -3.34
CA ALA A 98 -17.13 -2.68 -2.61
C ALA A 98 -18.42 -1.87 -2.32
N PHE A 99 -18.29 -0.57 -2.04
CA PHE A 99 -19.38 0.30 -1.61
C PHE A 99 -19.41 1.62 -2.39
N PRO A 100 -19.80 1.60 -3.67
CA PRO A 100 -19.77 2.81 -4.52
C PRO A 100 -20.69 3.93 -4.03
N GLY A 101 -21.73 3.61 -3.25
CA GLY A 101 -22.67 4.58 -2.67
C GLY A 101 -22.19 5.22 -1.34
N ALA A 102 -21.11 4.76 -0.75
CA ALA A 102 -20.62 5.26 0.54
C ALA A 102 -19.87 6.60 0.36
N GLY A 103 -20.59 7.70 0.46
CA GLY A 103 -20.04 9.06 0.24
C GLY A 103 -19.50 9.77 1.48
N ASN A 104 -19.95 9.40 2.69
CA ASN A 104 -19.54 10.07 3.94
C ASN A 104 -18.20 9.52 4.45
N LYS A 105 -17.12 9.84 3.75
CA LYS A 105 -15.75 9.41 4.09
C LYS A 105 -14.99 10.53 4.79
N LYS A 106 -14.28 10.19 5.88
CA LYS A 106 -13.40 11.11 6.62
C LYS A 106 -11.96 10.62 6.51
N GLU A 107 -11.11 11.43 5.89
CA GLU A 107 -9.67 11.15 5.84
C GLU A 107 -9.03 11.41 7.20
N MET A 108 -8.18 10.49 7.67
CA MET A 108 -7.34 10.66 8.86
C MET A 108 -6.12 9.74 8.78
N LEU A 109 -5.13 9.96 9.65
CA LEU A 109 -3.99 9.06 9.75
C LEU A 109 -4.47 7.65 10.13
N PHE A 110 -3.88 6.62 9.50
CA PHE A 110 -4.29 5.24 9.74
C PHE A 110 -4.24 4.85 11.22
N SER A 111 -3.28 5.39 11.98
CA SER A 111 -3.12 5.17 13.43
C SER A 111 -4.22 5.80 14.29
N GLU A 112 -4.99 6.74 13.74
CA GLU A 112 -6.08 7.43 14.46
C GLU A 112 -7.44 6.76 14.26
N ILE A 113 -7.59 5.92 13.23
CA ILE A 113 -8.88 5.36 12.80
C ILE A 113 -9.56 4.56 13.92
N GLU A 114 -8.83 3.65 14.57
CA GLU A 114 -9.39 2.83 15.65
C GLU A 114 -9.88 3.70 16.81
N ASN A 115 -9.09 4.70 17.20
CA ASN A 115 -9.48 5.64 18.26
C ASN A 115 -10.70 6.49 17.86
N ALA A 116 -10.83 6.87 16.60
CA ALA A 116 -11.98 7.60 16.10
C ALA A 116 -13.28 6.76 16.19
N ILE A 117 -13.18 5.46 15.88
CA ILE A 117 -14.31 4.51 16.04
C ILE A 117 -14.66 4.32 17.53
N LEU A 118 -13.66 4.10 18.38
CA LEU A 118 -13.87 3.88 19.81
C LEU A 118 -14.52 5.10 20.50
N LYS A 119 -14.20 6.31 20.05
CA LYS A 119 -14.77 7.58 20.54
C LYS A 119 -16.08 7.97 19.84
N ASP A 120 -16.64 7.11 18.99
CA ASP A 120 -17.87 7.38 18.23
C ASP A 120 -17.77 8.66 17.34
N THR A 121 -16.56 9.06 16.92
CA THR A 121 -16.33 10.18 16.00
C THR A 121 -16.66 9.79 14.55
N VAL A 122 -16.53 8.50 14.27
CA VAL A 122 -16.96 7.82 13.05
C VAL A 122 -17.61 6.49 13.42
N ASP A 123 -18.49 5.98 12.55
CA ASP A 123 -19.21 4.74 12.80
C ASP A 123 -18.38 3.50 12.47
N ALA A 124 -17.54 3.59 11.44
CA ALA A 124 -16.66 2.52 10.99
C ALA A 124 -15.38 3.10 10.37
N GLY A 125 -14.41 2.25 10.09
CA GLY A 125 -13.18 2.69 9.47
C GLY A 125 -12.43 1.59 8.73
N VAL A 126 -11.68 1.98 7.72
CA VAL A 126 -10.84 1.10 6.91
C VAL A 126 -9.44 1.10 7.50
N ILE A 127 -9.05 0.00 8.13
CA ILE A 127 -7.72 -0.17 8.73
C ILE A 127 -6.75 -0.88 7.77
N ILE A 128 -5.48 -0.56 7.93
CA ILE A 128 -4.35 -1.07 7.17
C ILE A 128 -3.20 -1.45 8.10
N HIS A 129 -2.14 -2.01 7.55
CA HIS A 129 -0.90 -2.31 8.25
C HIS A 129 -1.11 -3.28 9.44
N GLU A 130 -0.41 -3.06 10.54
CA GLU A 130 -0.43 -3.89 11.73
C GLU A 130 -1.77 -3.89 12.49
N ASN A 131 -2.60 -2.88 12.32
CA ASN A 131 -3.92 -2.77 12.95
C ASN A 131 -4.82 -3.98 12.61
N ARG A 132 -4.60 -4.63 11.46
CA ARG A 132 -5.34 -5.86 11.10
C ARG A 132 -5.09 -7.02 12.07
N PHE A 133 -4.05 -6.98 12.88
CA PHE A 133 -3.71 -8.01 13.87
C PHE A 133 -4.13 -7.66 15.30
N THR A 134 -4.51 -6.41 15.56
CA THR A 134 -4.68 -5.88 16.92
C THR A 134 -6.08 -5.31 17.21
N TYR A 135 -6.90 -5.05 16.19
CA TYR A 135 -8.21 -4.39 16.33
C TYR A 135 -9.17 -5.16 17.27
N GLU A 136 -9.17 -6.48 17.24
CA GLU A 136 -10.04 -7.31 18.09
C GLU A 136 -9.72 -7.14 19.57
N GLN A 137 -8.44 -6.97 19.93
CA GLN A 137 -8.00 -6.74 21.30
C GLN A 137 -8.51 -5.41 21.87
N LYS A 138 -8.91 -4.48 20.98
CA LYS A 138 -9.51 -3.18 21.33
C LYS A 138 -11.03 -3.23 21.37
N GLY A 139 -11.64 -4.42 21.23
CA GLY A 139 -13.09 -4.59 21.22
C GLY A 139 -13.78 -4.17 19.91
N LEU A 140 -13.01 -4.02 18.83
CA LEU A 140 -13.55 -3.74 17.51
C LEU A 140 -13.83 -5.04 16.74
N ILE A 141 -14.77 -4.99 15.81
CA ILE A 141 -15.21 -6.14 15.02
C ILE A 141 -14.98 -5.90 13.53
N LYS A 142 -14.61 -6.95 12.81
CA LYS A 142 -14.52 -6.93 11.34
C LYS A 142 -15.92 -6.99 10.74
N LEU A 143 -16.23 -6.04 9.87
CA LEU A 143 -17.43 -6.05 9.05
C LEU A 143 -17.20 -6.79 7.74
N ILE A 144 -16.09 -6.50 7.05
CA ILE A 144 -15.67 -7.18 5.81
C ILE A 144 -14.16 -7.08 5.64
N ASP A 145 -13.54 -8.11 5.05
CA ASP A 145 -12.19 -8.05 4.48
C ASP A 145 -12.28 -7.60 3.02
N LEU A 146 -11.78 -6.40 2.74
CA LEU A 146 -11.79 -5.83 1.40
C LEU A 146 -10.81 -6.53 0.46
N GLY A 147 -9.85 -7.25 1.02
CA GLY A 147 -8.94 -8.08 0.25
C GLY A 147 -9.61 -9.36 -0.20
N GLU A 148 -10.33 -10.06 0.68
CA GLU A 148 -11.14 -11.22 0.31
C GLU A 148 -12.15 -10.84 -0.79
N TYR A 149 -12.83 -9.69 -0.62
CA TYR A 149 -13.73 -9.14 -1.65
C TYR A 149 -13.02 -8.97 -3.00
N TRP A 150 -11.80 -8.39 -3.02
CA TRP A 150 -11.04 -8.21 -4.24
C TRP A 150 -10.65 -9.55 -4.89
N GLU A 151 -10.14 -10.49 -4.11
CA GLU A 151 -9.72 -11.81 -4.58
C GLU A 151 -10.90 -12.63 -5.14
N GLU A 152 -12.07 -12.53 -4.52
CA GLU A 152 -13.30 -13.16 -5.01
C GLU A 152 -13.73 -12.60 -6.36
N GLN A 153 -13.67 -11.27 -6.53
CA GLN A 153 -14.11 -10.59 -7.75
C GLN A 153 -13.13 -10.72 -8.91
N THR A 154 -11.84 -10.86 -8.64
CA THR A 154 -10.82 -10.78 -9.70
C THR A 154 -10.02 -12.05 -9.87
N LYS A 155 -10.00 -12.93 -8.87
CA LYS A 155 -9.11 -14.11 -8.76
C LYS A 155 -7.61 -13.73 -8.81
N MET A 156 -7.29 -12.50 -8.43
CA MET A 156 -5.93 -11.95 -8.45
C MET A 156 -5.49 -11.55 -7.04
N PRO A 157 -4.18 -11.64 -6.76
CA PRO A 157 -3.63 -11.08 -5.53
C PRO A 157 -3.88 -9.57 -5.44
N ILE A 158 -3.89 -9.03 -4.23
CA ILE A 158 -4.22 -7.64 -3.96
C ILE A 158 -3.02 -6.74 -4.24
N PRO A 159 -3.08 -5.80 -5.21
CA PRO A 159 -2.01 -4.84 -5.44
C PRO A 159 -2.15 -3.64 -4.52
N LEU A 160 -1.38 -3.58 -3.43
CA LEU A 160 -1.47 -2.51 -2.44
C LEU A 160 -0.63 -1.29 -2.81
N GLY A 161 0.64 -1.48 -3.13
CA GLY A 161 1.53 -0.40 -3.48
C GLY A 161 2.87 -0.87 -4.03
N GLY A 162 3.59 0.03 -4.69
CA GLY A 162 4.87 -0.25 -5.31
C GLY A 162 5.87 0.88 -5.10
N ILE A 163 7.07 0.71 -5.65
CA ILE A 163 8.05 1.77 -5.74
C ILE A 163 8.02 2.32 -7.16
N ALA A 164 7.96 3.65 -7.25
CA ALA A 164 7.96 4.38 -8.51
C ALA A 164 9.18 5.29 -8.61
N ILE A 165 9.66 5.49 -9.82
CA ILE A 165 10.78 6.36 -10.15
C ILE A 165 10.35 7.38 -11.22
N LYS A 166 10.89 8.60 -11.18
CA LYS A 166 10.60 9.63 -12.19
C LYS A 166 10.88 9.13 -13.61
N ARG A 167 9.94 9.37 -14.52
CA ARG A 167 10.11 9.02 -15.94
C ARG A 167 11.23 9.78 -16.63
N SER A 168 11.56 10.98 -16.14
CA SER A 168 12.60 11.83 -16.69
C SER A 168 14.02 11.24 -16.57
N PHE A 169 14.22 10.23 -15.73
CA PHE A 169 15.51 9.56 -15.64
C PHE A 169 15.76 8.61 -16.82
N PRO A 170 17.03 8.46 -17.23
CA PRO A 170 17.42 7.47 -18.24
C PRO A 170 17.04 6.03 -17.79
N ASP A 171 16.72 5.18 -18.75
CA ASP A 171 16.30 3.80 -18.45
C ASP A 171 17.41 2.99 -17.77
N GLU A 172 18.68 3.24 -18.11
CA GLU A 172 19.83 2.63 -17.43
C GLU A 172 19.86 2.96 -15.93
N LEU A 173 19.53 4.21 -15.55
CA LEU A 173 19.46 4.60 -14.14
C LEU A 173 18.29 3.97 -13.44
N LYS A 174 17.11 3.89 -14.10
CA LYS A 174 15.92 3.21 -13.55
C LYS A 174 16.21 1.73 -13.28
N GLN A 175 16.80 1.03 -14.23
CA GLN A 175 17.21 -0.38 -14.09
C GLN A 175 18.26 -0.56 -12.98
N LYS A 176 19.20 0.37 -12.86
CA LYS A 176 20.21 0.34 -11.80
C LYS A 176 19.57 0.48 -10.43
N VAL A 177 18.65 1.43 -10.26
CA VAL A 177 17.89 1.62 -8.99
C VAL A 177 17.03 0.39 -8.68
N ASP A 178 16.32 -0.16 -9.66
CA ASP A 178 15.50 -1.36 -9.50
C ASP A 178 16.35 -2.55 -8.98
N LYS A 179 17.50 -2.80 -9.61
CA LYS A 179 18.45 -3.85 -9.19
C LYS A 179 18.99 -3.62 -7.76
N ILE A 180 19.25 -2.37 -7.37
CA ILE A 180 19.72 -2.05 -6.03
C ILE A 180 18.60 -2.33 -5.00
N ILE A 181 17.37 -1.93 -5.29
CA ILE A 181 16.22 -2.20 -4.41
C ILE A 181 16.00 -3.71 -4.29
N ARG A 182 16.00 -4.45 -5.39
CA ARG A 182 15.89 -5.91 -5.40
C ARG A 182 16.94 -6.55 -4.48
N ARG A 183 18.20 -6.22 -4.66
CA ARG A 183 19.31 -6.75 -3.83
C ARG A 183 19.15 -6.38 -2.35
N SER A 184 18.61 -5.18 -2.06
CA SER A 184 18.31 -4.76 -0.69
C SER A 184 17.21 -5.63 -0.06
N VAL A 185 16.17 -5.96 -0.81
CA VAL A 185 15.08 -6.85 -0.36
C VAL A 185 15.60 -8.28 -0.18
N GLU A 186 16.33 -8.82 -1.14
CA GLU A 186 16.96 -10.15 -1.07
C GLU A 186 17.87 -10.26 0.16
N TYR A 187 18.69 -9.24 0.40
CA TYR A 187 19.56 -9.21 1.60
C TYR A 187 18.74 -9.22 2.89
N ALA A 188 17.66 -8.44 2.98
CA ALA A 188 16.81 -8.38 4.17
C ALA A 188 16.09 -9.71 4.42
N ILE A 189 15.63 -10.39 3.38
CA ILE A 189 15.02 -11.72 3.47
C ILE A 189 16.04 -12.76 3.96
N ALA A 190 17.27 -12.74 3.44
CA ALA A 190 18.34 -13.65 3.85
C ALA A 190 18.88 -13.33 5.26
N ASN A 191 18.70 -12.11 5.76
CA ASN A 191 19.21 -11.64 7.05
C ASN A 191 18.09 -10.91 7.86
N PRO A 192 17.04 -11.60 8.32
CA PRO A 192 15.82 -10.98 8.86
C PRO A 192 16.03 -10.03 10.04
N ARG A 193 17.11 -10.23 10.82
CA ARG A 193 17.42 -9.38 11.99
C ARG A 193 18.41 -8.26 11.69
N SER A 194 18.94 -8.18 10.47
CA SER A 194 19.98 -7.20 10.12
C SER A 194 19.54 -5.74 10.18
N ALA A 195 18.23 -5.47 10.16
CA ALA A 195 17.64 -4.15 10.25
C ALA A 195 16.69 -4.00 11.46
N TYR A 196 16.80 -4.90 12.46
CA TYR A 196 15.86 -4.95 13.59
C TYR A 196 15.75 -3.60 14.31
N ASP A 197 16.88 -3.00 14.74
CA ASP A 197 16.87 -1.73 15.48
C ASP A 197 16.26 -0.59 14.67
N PHE A 198 16.54 -0.55 13.36
CA PHE A 198 15.98 0.44 12.46
C PHE A 198 14.46 0.25 12.30
N ILE A 199 14.01 -0.99 12.10
CA ILE A 199 12.58 -1.30 11.97
C ILE A 199 11.87 -0.95 13.28
N LYS A 200 12.41 -1.38 14.42
CA LYS A 200 11.85 -1.13 15.75
C LYS A 200 11.74 0.36 16.08
N ALA A 201 12.75 1.15 15.72
CA ALA A 201 12.75 2.60 15.93
C ALA A 201 11.72 3.35 15.06
N ASN A 202 11.21 2.74 13.98
CA ASN A 202 10.29 3.36 13.04
C ASN A 202 8.92 2.64 12.96
N ALA A 203 8.74 1.52 13.68
CA ALA A 203 7.47 0.82 13.76
C ALA A 203 6.50 1.56 14.69
N MET A 204 5.23 1.62 14.32
CA MET A 204 4.16 2.09 15.20
C MET A 204 3.79 1.03 16.25
N GLU A 205 3.92 -0.24 15.89
CA GLU A 205 3.67 -1.38 16.78
C GLU A 205 4.98 -1.83 17.45
N MET A 206 4.97 -1.90 18.77
CA MET A 206 6.16 -2.25 19.57
C MET A 206 6.28 -3.74 19.86
N ASN A 207 5.25 -4.54 19.60
CA ASN A 207 5.28 -6.00 19.79
C ASN A 207 6.03 -6.66 18.61
N ASP A 208 7.09 -7.38 18.92
CA ASP A 208 7.94 -8.01 17.92
C ASP A 208 7.20 -9.07 17.08
N ASP A 209 6.30 -9.85 17.70
CA ASP A 209 5.55 -10.87 16.98
C ASP A 209 4.59 -10.25 15.95
N VAL A 210 3.93 -9.13 16.30
CA VAL A 210 3.07 -8.39 15.39
C VAL A 210 3.89 -7.78 14.26
N MET A 211 5.04 -7.18 14.58
CA MET A 211 5.96 -6.59 13.61
C MET A 211 6.45 -7.64 12.59
N TYR A 212 6.87 -8.82 13.04
CA TYR A 212 7.32 -9.88 12.13
C TYR A 212 6.18 -10.54 11.35
N LYS A 213 4.97 -10.68 11.93
CA LYS A 213 3.77 -11.08 11.19
C LYS A 213 3.44 -10.09 10.08
N HIS A 214 3.52 -8.79 10.35
CA HIS A 214 3.32 -7.75 9.37
C HIS A 214 4.36 -7.86 8.23
N ILE A 215 5.65 -7.96 8.57
CA ILE A 215 6.71 -8.15 7.58
C ILE A 215 6.43 -9.40 6.72
N GLY A 216 6.14 -10.55 7.33
CA GLY A 216 5.89 -11.81 6.63
C GLY A 216 4.67 -11.78 5.70
N LEU A 217 3.67 -10.94 6.02
CA LEU A 217 2.49 -10.78 5.18
C LEU A 217 2.76 -9.93 3.93
N TYR A 218 3.54 -8.84 4.07
CA TYR A 218 3.71 -7.83 3.02
C TYR A 218 5.02 -7.93 2.25
N VAL A 219 6.05 -8.61 2.80
CA VAL A 219 7.35 -8.81 2.16
C VAL A 219 7.45 -10.25 1.68
N ASN A 220 7.34 -10.45 0.36
CA ASN A 220 7.23 -11.78 -0.25
C ASN A 220 7.89 -11.81 -1.66
N LYS A 221 7.61 -12.85 -2.47
CA LYS A 221 8.13 -12.98 -3.84
C LYS A 221 7.90 -11.73 -4.70
N PHE A 222 6.74 -11.08 -4.56
CA PHE A 222 6.41 -9.87 -5.32
C PHE A 222 7.20 -8.64 -4.86
N THR A 223 7.72 -8.65 -3.63
CA THR A 223 8.60 -7.57 -3.14
C THR A 223 9.99 -7.68 -3.77
N VAL A 224 10.46 -8.89 -4.04
CA VAL A 224 11.72 -9.14 -4.77
C VAL A 224 11.56 -8.76 -6.23
N ASP A 225 10.53 -9.31 -6.86
CA ASP A 225 10.19 -9.06 -8.28
C ASP A 225 8.69 -9.25 -8.47
N ILE A 226 8.02 -8.24 -9.02
CA ILE A 226 6.57 -8.27 -9.23
C ILE A 226 6.14 -9.39 -10.20
N GLY A 227 7.00 -9.76 -11.15
CA GLY A 227 6.73 -10.79 -12.15
C GLY A 227 5.50 -10.52 -13.01
N MET A 228 5.17 -11.46 -13.88
CA MET A 228 3.99 -11.33 -14.76
C MET A 228 2.67 -11.38 -13.98
N GLU A 229 2.59 -12.25 -12.97
CA GLU A 229 1.41 -12.39 -12.11
C GLU A 229 1.05 -11.07 -11.42
N GLY A 230 2.03 -10.41 -10.81
CA GLY A 230 1.81 -9.15 -10.14
C GLY A 230 1.52 -8.00 -11.12
N LYS A 231 2.18 -7.96 -12.28
CA LYS A 231 1.89 -6.98 -13.34
C LYS A 231 0.44 -7.11 -13.83
N ASN A 232 -0.05 -8.35 -14.00
CA ASN A 232 -1.43 -8.61 -14.38
C ASN A 232 -2.41 -8.12 -13.29
N ALA A 233 -2.14 -8.41 -12.01
CA ALA A 233 -2.98 -7.94 -10.92
C ALA A 233 -3.09 -6.40 -10.88
N VAL A 234 -1.98 -5.69 -11.09
CA VAL A 234 -1.95 -4.22 -11.17
C VAL A 234 -2.71 -3.72 -12.41
N SER A 235 -2.57 -4.37 -13.56
CA SER A 235 -3.32 -4.02 -14.78
C SER A 235 -4.81 -4.17 -14.58
N ILE A 236 -5.27 -5.28 -14.01
CA ILE A 236 -6.68 -5.52 -13.69
C ILE A 236 -7.21 -4.46 -12.72
N MET A 237 -6.43 -4.04 -11.74
CA MET A 237 -6.82 -2.95 -10.84
C MET A 237 -7.11 -1.66 -11.61
N PHE A 238 -6.26 -1.28 -12.56
CA PHE A 238 -6.48 -0.08 -13.36
C PHE A 238 -7.63 -0.23 -14.35
N GLU A 239 -7.80 -1.41 -14.96
CA GLU A 239 -8.97 -1.71 -15.80
C GLU A 239 -10.28 -1.54 -15.01
N LYS A 240 -10.37 -2.11 -13.81
CA LYS A 240 -11.52 -1.94 -12.91
C LYS A 240 -11.75 -0.49 -12.52
N ALA A 241 -10.68 0.27 -12.24
CA ALA A 241 -10.77 1.69 -11.92
C ALA A 241 -11.29 2.52 -13.11
N LEU A 242 -10.89 2.19 -14.34
CA LEU A 242 -11.40 2.81 -15.58
C LEU A 242 -12.85 2.43 -15.84
N GLU A 243 -13.22 1.14 -15.75
CA GLU A 243 -14.60 0.65 -15.91
C GLU A 243 -15.57 1.37 -14.97
N LYS A 244 -15.16 1.56 -13.72
CA LYS A 244 -15.95 2.26 -12.70
C LYS A 244 -15.84 3.78 -12.78
N LYS A 245 -15.11 4.33 -13.76
CA LYS A 245 -14.87 5.77 -13.93
C LYS A 245 -14.27 6.45 -12.70
N ILE A 246 -13.52 5.69 -11.89
CA ILE A 246 -12.79 6.20 -10.72
C ILE A 246 -11.55 6.97 -11.16
N ILE A 247 -10.92 6.51 -12.25
CA ILE A 247 -9.84 7.23 -12.94
C ILE A 247 -10.26 7.48 -14.40
N THR A 248 -9.65 8.48 -15.03
CA THR A 248 -9.97 8.89 -16.42
C THR A 248 -9.01 8.35 -17.46
N GLY A 249 -7.86 7.84 -17.03
CA GLY A 249 -6.82 7.30 -17.90
C GLY A 249 -5.60 6.85 -17.12
N ILE A 250 -4.72 6.12 -17.79
CA ILE A 250 -3.43 5.68 -17.27
C ILE A 250 -2.43 5.53 -18.40
N ASN A 251 -1.17 5.85 -18.14
CA ASN A 251 -0.09 5.61 -19.09
C ASN A 251 0.13 4.10 -19.28
N LYS A 252 0.12 3.63 -20.52
CA LYS A 252 0.22 2.20 -20.86
C LYS A 252 1.59 1.59 -20.51
N ASN A 253 2.65 2.41 -20.49
CA ASN A 253 3.99 1.97 -20.10
C ASN A 253 4.14 2.09 -18.57
N ILE A 254 3.50 1.18 -17.84
CA ILE A 254 3.37 1.23 -16.38
C ILE A 254 4.69 0.90 -15.68
N PHE A 255 5.37 -0.17 -16.11
CA PHE A 255 6.57 -0.70 -15.47
C PHE A 255 7.84 -0.34 -16.25
N CYS A 256 8.95 -0.18 -15.52
CA CYS A 256 10.27 -0.09 -16.13
C CYS A 256 10.60 -1.37 -16.92
N ALA A 257 11.40 -1.22 -17.98
CA ALA A 257 11.99 -2.37 -18.64
C ALA A 257 12.87 -3.16 -17.64
N ALA A 258 12.85 -4.48 -17.77
CA ALA A 258 13.62 -5.39 -16.92
C ALA A 258 15.13 -5.34 -17.24
#